data_af02159afc1e0b6a14d8649bbadc689a
#
_entry.id   af02159afc1e0b6a14d8649bbadc689a
#
_cell.length_a   1.000
_cell.length_b   1.000
_cell.length_c   1.000
_cell.angle_alpha   90.00
_cell.angle_beta   90.00
_cell.angle_gamma   90.00
#
_symmetry.space_group_name_H-M   'P 1'
#
loop_
_entity.id
_entity.type
_entity.pdbx_description
1 polymer ?
#
loop_
_entity_poly.entity_id
_entity_poly.type
_entity_poly.pdbx_seq_one_letter_code
_entity_poly.pdbx_strand_id
1 'polypeptide(L)'
;MKYLHNVSSRSTGFSLTEMLVAVSFVGILSSVALPNYLNQVNRTRQDETTSTISRIQTAIATYADEFGVLPTSWAELNESSAVMTNNGPATQDNFQGITLAGGYYDVEINNTDNLFTITATRSDEPNLNIIACVNLTNGASGINQGTKSEAAASPNCG
;
A
#
# COMPACT_ATOMS: atom_id res chain seq x y z
N MET A 1 -44.57 58.41 -11.61
CA MET A 1 -43.75 57.77 -12.65
C MET A 1 -42.42 57.37 -12.01
N LYS A 2 -42.18 56.04 -11.85
CA LYS A 2 -40.96 55.50 -11.27
C LYS A 2 -40.06 55.04 -12.44
N TYR A 3 -38.94 55.70 -12.63
CA TYR A 3 -37.93 55.29 -13.61
C TYR A 3 -37.16 54.10 -13.03
N LEU A 4 -37.30 52.92 -13.61
CA LEU A 4 -36.47 51.77 -13.33
C LEU A 4 -35.13 51.94 -14.09
N HIS A 5 -34.06 52.16 -13.31
CA HIS A 5 -32.70 52.14 -13.84
C HIS A 5 -32.34 50.68 -14.16
N ASN A 6 -32.28 50.36 -15.43
CA ASN A 6 -31.80 49.06 -15.90
C ASN A 6 -30.26 49.10 -15.90
N VAL A 7 -29.68 48.51 -14.86
CA VAL A 7 -28.21 48.32 -14.78
C VAL A 7 -27.85 47.15 -15.66
N SER A 8 -27.45 47.44 -16.89
CA SER A 8 -26.84 46.45 -17.79
C SER A 8 -25.50 46.00 -17.23
N SER A 9 -25.44 44.83 -16.62
CA SER A 9 -24.19 44.18 -16.23
C SER A 9 -23.45 43.74 -17.50
N ARG A 10 -22.37 44.44 -17.85
CA ARG A 10 -21.44 44.00 -18.89
C ARG A 10 -20.73 42.73 -18.41
N SER A 11 -21.07 41.58 -18.93
CA SER A 11 -20.28 40.38 -18.81
C SER A 11 -19.00 40.53 -19.65
N THR A 12 -17.88 40.81 -19.00
CA THR A 12 -16.56 40.80 -19.65
C THR A 12 -16.14 39.34 -19.85
N GLY A 13 -16.10 38.89 -21.09
CA GLY A 13 -15.56 37.58 -21.45
C GLY A 13 -14.03 37.57 -21.29
N PHE A 14 -13.45 36.38 -21.00
CA PHE A 14 -12.01 36.19 -20.97
C PHE A 14 -11.35 36.43 -22.34
N SER A 15 -10.21 37.10 -22.35
CA SER A 15 -9.43 37.27 -23.58
C SER A 15 -8.66 36.00 -23.92
N LEU A 16 -8.38 35.75 -25.19
CA LEU A 16 -7.62 34.58 -25.65
C LEU A 16 -6.21 34.58 -25.06
N THR A 17 -5.58 35.73 -24.87
CA THR A 17 -4.27 35.89 -24.23
C THR A 17 -4.30 35.54 -22.77
N GLU A 18 -5.33 35.88 -22.00
CA GLU A 18 -5.47 35.48 -20.58
C GLU A 18 -5.56 33.97 -20.44
N MET A 19 -6.33 33.31 -21.33
CA MET A 19 -6.42 31.84 -21.35
C MET A 19 -5.07 31.20 -21.67
N LEU A 20 -4.32 31.77 -22.64
CA LEU A 20 -3.02 31.24 -23.03
C LEU A 20 -1.99 31.34 -21.89
N VAL A 21 -1.99 32.46 -21.17
CA VAL A 21 -1.15 32.66 -19.99
C VAL A 21 -1.55 31.69 -18.86
N ALA A 22 -2.85 31.56 -18.59
CA ALA A 22 -3.34 30.62 -17.55
C ALA A 22 -2.92 29.17 -17.82
N VAL A 23 -3.08 28.69 -19.05
CA VAL A 23 -2.67 27.32 -19.44
C VAL A 23 -1.15 27.15 -19.32
N SER A 24 -0.35 28.17 -19.66
CA SER A 24 1.11 28.13 -19.51
C SER A 24 1.51 27.98 -18.04
N PHE A 25 0.90 28.72 -17.12
CA PHE A 25 1.15 28.57 -15.68
C PHE A 25 0.77 27.18 -15.16
N VAL A 26 -0.40 26.66 -15.56
CA VAL A 26 -0.84 25.31 -15.20
C VAL A 26 0.18 24.26 -15.68
N GLY A 27 0.70 24.39 -16.91
CA GLY A 27 1.73 23.49 -17.47
C GLY A 27 3.01 23.48 -16.64
N ILE A 28 3.51 24.66 -16.26
CA ILE A 28 4.73 24.79 -15.46
C ILE A 28 4.52 24.20 -14.05
N LEU A 29 3.43 24.52 -13.38
CA LEU A 29 3.12 24.00 -12.05
C LEU A 29 2.94 22.49 -12.05
N SER A 30 2.26 21.93 -13.06
CA SER A 30 2.02 20.50 -13.20
C SER A 30 3.32 19.72 -13.38
N SER A 31 4.33 20.29 -14.06
CA SER A 31 5.62 19.62 -14.29
C SER A 31 6.39 19.30 -12.99
N VAL A 32 6.19 20.10 -11.94
CA VAL A 32 6.81 19.90 -10.62
C VAL A 32 5.90 19.14 -9.67
N ALA A 33 4.59 19.40 -9.72
CA ALA A 33 3.63 18.82 -8.78
C ALA A 33 3.40 17.33 -9.04
N LEU A 34 3.32 16.90 -10.30
CA LEU A 34 2.98 15.54 -10.67
C LEU A 34 3.97 14.48 -10.16
N PRO A 35 5.31 14.61 -10.35
CA PRO A 35 6.26 13.62 -9.85
C PRO A 35 6.27 13.54 -8.31
N ASN A 36 6.09 14.67 -7.62
CA ASN A 36 5.98 14.67 -6.16
C ASN A 36 4.73 13.96 -5.67
N TYR A 37 3.60 14.16 -6.34
CA TYR A 37 2.35 13.47 -6.05
C TYR A 37 2.48 11.95 -6.23
N LEU A 38 3.06 11.49 -7.34
CA LEU A 38 3.26 10.05 -7.60
C LEU A 38 4.18 9.40 -6.56
N ASN A 39 5.24 10.10 -6.13
CA ASN A 39 6.10 9.62 -5.06
C ASN A 39 5.35 9.47 -3.73
N GLN A 40 4.48 10.42 -3.41
CA GLN A 40 3.67 10.37 -2.19
C GLN A 40 2.66 9.22 -2.24
N VAL A 41 2.00 9.01 -3.38
CA VAL A 41 1.09 7.89 -3.59
C VAL A 41 1.80 6.54 -3.40
N ASN A 42 3.00 6.37 -3.97
CA ASN A 42 3.78 5.15 -3.81
C ASN A 42 4.16 4.88 -2.35
N ARG A 43 4.57 5.91 -1.61
CA ARG A 43 4.85 5.80 -0.16
C ARG A 43 3.61 5.39 0.61
N THR A 44 2.48 6.03 0.37
CA THR A 44 1.22 5.69 1.05
C THR A 44 0.81 4.23 0.83
N ARG A 45 0.93 3.74 -0.41
CA ARG A 45 0.65 2.32 -0.73
C ARG A 45 1.61 1.37 -0.01
N GLN A 46 2.88 1.73 0.07
CA GLN A 46 3.88 0.93 0.77
C GLN A 46 3.62 0.91 2.28
N ASP A 47 3.28 2.04 2.89
CA ASP A 47 2.96 2.15 4.31
C ASP A 47 1.68 1.38 4.68
N GLU A 48 0.64 1.44 3.84
CA GLU A 48 -0.59 0.66 3.99
C GLU A 48 -0.29 -0.85 3.95
N THR A 49 0.52 -1.29 2.99
CA THR A 49 0.95 -2.68 2.88
C THR A 49 1.79 -3.10 4.08
N THR A 50 2.71 -2.26 4.54
CA THR A 50 3.52 -2.52 5.75
C THR A 50 2.64 -2.71 6.98
N SER A 51 1.60 -1.89 7.14
CA SER A 51 0.61 -2.06 8.21
C SER A 51 -0.13 -3.39 8.12
N THR A 52 -0.49 -3.82 6.91
CA THR A 52 -1.13 -5.12 6.67
C THR A 52 -0.18 -6.27 6.99
N ILE A 53 1.09 -6.18 6.60
CA ILE A 53 2.12 -7.19 6.93
C ILE A 53 2.33 -7.29 8.44
N SER A 54 2.34 -6.18 9.17
CA SER A 54 2.42 -6.19 10.64
C SER A 54 1.23 -6.93 11.28
N ARG A 55 0.04 -6.80 10.68
CA ARG A 55 -1.13 -7.57 11.12
C ARG A 55 -0.97 -9.06 10.83
N ILE A 56 -0.41 -9.42 9.68
CA ILE A 56 -0.12 -10.83 9.34
C ILE A 56 0.90 -11.43 10.32
N GLN A 57 1.98 -10.71 10.66
CA GLN A 57 2.92 -11.16 11.70
C GLN A 57 2.22 -11.39 13.05
N THR A 58 1.35 -10.48 13.44
CA THR A 58 0.55 -10.62 14.66
C THR A 58 -0.41 -11.81 14.58
N ALA A 59 -1.07 -12.02 13.44
CA ALA A 59 -1.97 -13.14 13.22
C ALA A 59 -1.24 -14.49 13.33
N ILE A 60 -0.03 -14.60 12.76
CA ILE A 60 0.82 -15.78 12.87
C ILE A 60 1.14 -16.08 14.34
N ALA A 61 1.57 -15.06 15.10
CA ALA A 61 1.90 -15.22 16.52
C ALA A 61 0.66 -15.58 17.36
N THR A 62 -0.48 -14.90 17.11
CA THR A 62 -1.74 -15.16 17.82
C THR A 62 -2.26 -16.56 17.54
N TYR A 63 -2.23 -17.01 16.28
CA TYR A 63 -2.66 -18.36 15.91
C TYR A 63 -1.83 -19.43 16.63
N ALA A 64 -0.50 -19.26 16.64
CA ALA A 64 0.39 -20.20 17.32
C ALA A 64 0.17 -20.24 18.84
N ASP A 65 -0.13 -19.08 19.46
CA ASP A 65 -0.42 -18.99 20.90
C ASP A 65 -1.80 -19.61 21.25
N GLU A 66 -2.82 -19.37 20.42
CA GLU A 66 -4.18 -19.82 20.65
C GLU A 66 -4.36 -21.32 20.40
N PHE A 67 -3.82 -21.82 19.29
CA PHE A 67 -4.00 -23.21 18.86
C PHE A 67 -2.85 -24.15 19.25
N GLY A 68 -1.70 -23.62 19.66
CA GLY A 68 -0.51 -24.40 20.04
C GLY A 68 0.17 -25.10 18.85
N VAL A 69 -0.19 -24.76 17.62
CA VAL A 69 0.38 -25.27 16.36
C VAL A 69 0.73 -24.12 15.42
N LEU A 70 1.65 -24.37 14.49
CA LEU A 70 2.02 -23.37 13.50
C LEU A 70 0.96 -23.29 12.39
N PRO A 71 0.57 -22.08 11.94
CA PRO A 71 -0.32 -21.95 10.79
C PRO A 71 0.41 -22.41 9.51
N THR A 72 -0.33 -23.08 8.63
CA THR A 72 0.18 -23.62 7.35
C THR A 72 -0.50 -23.02 6.13
N SER A 73 -1.53 -22.18 6.35
CA SER A 73 -2.35 -21.65 5.28
C SER A 73 -2.95 -20.27 5.62
N TRP A 74 -3.37 -19.56 4.57
CA TRP A 74 -4.15 -18.33 4.72
C TRP A 74 -5.50 -18.55 5.37
N ALA A 75 -6.14 -19.70 5.08
CA ALA A 75 -7.43 -20.06 5.67
C ALA A 75 -7.33 -20.18 7.20
N GLU A 76 -6.27 -20.80 7.71
CA GLU A 76 -6.02 -20.91 9.16
C GLU A 76 -5.75 -19.54 9.79
N LEU A 77 -4.99 -18.67 9.16
CA LEU A 77 -4.76 -17.31 9.67
C LEU A 77 -6.06 -16.51 9.79
N ASN A 78 -7.03 -16.72 8.89
CA ASN A 78 -8.33 -16.08 8.97
C ASN A 78 -9.17 -16.49 10.17
N GLU A 79 -8.88 -17.61 10.83
CA GLU A 79 -9.56 -18.01 12.06
C GLU A 79 -9.21 -17.05 13.22
N SER A 80 -7.97 -16.55 13.25
CA SER A 80 -7.53 -15.59 14.27
C SER A 80 -7.64 -14.13 13.79
N SER A 81 -7.37 -13.84 12.54
CA SER A 81 -7.41 -12.49 11.99
C SER A 81 -7.58 -12.49 10.46
N ALA A 82 -8.67 -11.94 9.96
CA ALA A 82 -8.96 -11.92 8.53
C ALA A 82 -7.92 -11.10 7.73
N VAL A 83 -7.26 -11.78 6.78
CA VAL A 83 -6.39 -11.16 5.77
C VAL A 83 -7.22 -10.91 4.52
N MET A 84 -7.41 -9.64 4.16
CA MET A 84 -8.25 -9.24 3.03
C MET A 84 -7.46 -9.18 1.74
N THR A 85 -7.99 -9.82 0.72
CA THR A 85 -7.51 -9.76 -0.66
C THR A 85 -8.43 -8.89 -1.52
N ASN A 86 -8.04 -8.65 -2.78
CA ASN A 86 -8.88 -7.97 -3.77
C ASN A 86 -10.20 -8.73 -4.09
N ASN A 87 -10.29 -10.02 -3.73
CA ASN A 87 -11.45 -10.90 -3.96
C ASN A 87 -12.20 -11.29 -2.67
N GLY A 88 -11.89 -10.65 -1.55
CA GLY A 88 -12.44 -10.98 -0.22
C GLY A 88 -11.38 -11.57 0.71
N PRO A 89 -11.78 -12.25 1.80
CA PRO A 89 -10.83 -12.88 2.72
C PRO A 89 -9.95 -13.92 2.01
N ALA A 90 -8.67 -14.02 2.41
CA ALA A 90 -7.79 -15.06 1.93
C ALA A 90 -8.23 -16.42 2.46
N THR A 91 -8.55 -17.37 1.57
CA THR A 91 -9.11 -18.68 1.92
C THR A 91 -8.29 -19.84 1.35
N GLN A 92 -7.08 -19.57 0.87
CA GLN A 92 -6.21 -20.58 0.29
C GLN A 92 -5.69 -21.54 1.38
N ASP A 93 -5.66 -22.85 1.05
CA ASP A 93 -5.19 -23.93 1.93
C ASP A 93 -3.65 -24.04 1.97
N ASN A 94 -2.95 -22.97 1.62
CA ASN A 94 -1.50 -22.83 1.65
C ASN A 94 -1.11 -21.35 1.71
N PHE A 95 0.20 -21.07 1.79
CA PHE A 95 0.75 -19.71 1.80
C PHE A 95 1.21 -19.21 0.41
N GLN A 96 0.64 -19.73 -0.67
CA GLN A 96 0.89 -19.18 -2.00
C GLN A 96 0.45 -17.72 -2.12
N GLY A 97 1.01 -17.03 -3.10
CA GLY A 97 0.80 -15.61 -3.30
C GLY A 97 -0.67 -15.19 -3.36
N ILE A 98 -1.01 -14.18 -2.59
CA ILE A 98 -2.31 -13.50 -2.59
C ILE A 98 -2.11 -12.04 -2.96
N THR A 99 -3.05 -11.46 -3.71
CA THR A 99 -3.05 -10.00 -3.96
C THR A 99 -3.83 -9.30 -2.86
N LEU A 100 -3.21 -8.39 -2.13
CA LEU A 100 -3.87 -7.61 -1.06
C LEU A 100 -5.03 -6.76 -1.60
N ALA A 101 -5.94 -6.35 -0.72
CA ALA A 101 -7.15 -5.60 -1.06
C ALA A 101 -6.89 -4.31 -1.86
N GLY A 102 -5.73 -3.66 -1.68
CA GLY A 102 -5.31 -2.51 -2.48
C GLY A 102 -4.97 -2.82 -3.93
N GLY A 103 -4.78 -4.09 -4.30
CA GLY A 103 -4.48 -4.55 -5.66
C GLY A 103 -3.06 -4.23 -6.17
N TYR A 104 -2.18 -3.71 -5.32
CA TYR A 104 -0.84 -3.26 -5.72
C TYR A 104 0.28 -4.21 -5.30
N TYR A 105 0.05 -5.03 -4.29
CA TYR A 105 1.04 -5.92 -3.72
C TYR A 105 0.54 -7.36 -3.72
N ASP A 106 1.40 -8.25 -4.21
CA ASP A 106 1.27 -9.68 -4.05
C ASP A 106 2.11 -10.11 -2.85
N VAL A 107 1.50 -10.87 -1.94
CA VAL A 107 2.13 -11.31 -0.70
C VAL A 107 2.18 -12.82 -0.65
N GLU A 108 3.35 -13.34 -0.31
CA GLU A 108 3.58 -14.76 -0.03
C GLU A 108 4.24 -14.94 1.34
N ILE A 109 4.00 -16.07 1.96
CA ILE A 109 4.64 -16.46 3.21
C ILE A 109 5.44 -17.74 2.97
N ASN A 110 6.71 -17.71 3.38
CA ASN A 110 7.56 -18.87 3.45
C ASN A 110 7.89 -19.13 4.91
N ASN A 111 7.78 -20.38 5.35
CA ASN A 111 8.15 -20.77 6.70
C ASN A 111 9.24 -21.84 6.69
N THR A 112 10.15 -21.72 7.63
CA THR A 112 11.16 -22.75 7.94
C THR A 112 11.11 -22.93 9.45
N ASP A 113 10.54 -24.04 9.89
CA ASP A 113 10.26 -24.28 11.29
C ASP A 113 9.44 -23.13 11.92
N ASN A 114 9.97 -22.46 12.96
CA ASN A 114 9.31 -21.37 13.66
C ASN A 114 9.59 -19.97 13.06
N LEU A 115 10.36 -19.89 11.97
CA LEU A 115 10.67 -18.64 11.28
C LEU A 115 9.76 -18.47 10.06
N PHE A 116 8.90 -17.45 10.10
CA PHE A 116 8.05 -17.04 8.98
C PHE A 116 8.67 -15.82 8.31
N THR A 117 8.81 -15.90 6.99
CA THR A 117 9.24 -14.78 6.13
C THR A 117 8.08 -14.38 5.23
N ILE A 118 7.69 -13.13 5.29
CA ILE A 118 6.59 -12.56 4.51
C ILE A 118 7.20 -11.63 3.47
N THR A 119 6.93 -11.90 2.21
CA THR A 119 7.43 -11.08 1.09
C THR A 119 6.26 -10.46 0.36
N ALA A 120 6.24 -9.13 0.28
CA ALA A 120 5.29 -8.38 -0.53
C ALA A 120 6.02 -7.76 -1.72
N THR A 121 5.55 -8.07 -2.92
CA THR A 121 6.14 -7.63 -4.19
C THR A 121 5.17 -6.77 -4.98
N ARG A 122 5.71 -5.85 -5.76
CA ARG A 122 4.97 -5.00 -6.71
C ARG A 122 5.47 -5.24 -8.11
N SER A 123 4.57 -5.56 -9.04
CA SER A 123 4.94 -5.84 -10.43
C SER A 123 5.37 -4.60 -11.21
N ASP A 124 4.79 -3.43 -10.90
CA ASP A 124 5.10 -2.15 -11.56
C ASP A 124 6.35 -1.45 -11.01
N GLU A 125 6.71 -1.69 -9.73
CA GLU A 125 7.85 -1.09 -9.03
C GLU A 125 8.53 -2.14 -8.11
N PRO A 126 9.30 -3.11 -8.68
CA PRO A 126 9.81 -4.25 -7.92
C PRO A 126 10.70 -3.89 -6.72
N ASN A 127 11.41 -2.76 -6.80
CA ASN A 127 12.26 -2.30 -5.70
C ASN A 127 11.47 -1.76 -4.49
N LEU A 128 10.20 -1.39 -4.68
CA LEU A 128 9.32 -0.99 -3.57
C LEU A 128 8.72 -2.20 -2.86
N ASN A 129 9.43 -3.32 -2.82
CA ASN A 129 9.05 -4.52 -2.09
C ASN A 129 9.13 -4.30 -0.58
N ILE A 130 8.52 -5.22 0.17
CA ILE A 130 8.58 -5.24 1.63
C ILE A 130 8.91 -6.67 2.03
N ILE A 131 9.88 -6.83 2.92
CA ILE A 131 10.22 -8.13 3.50
C ILE A 131 10.07 -8.03 5.00
N ALA A 132 9.36 -8.97 5.57
CA ALA A 132 9.16 -9.06 7.01
C ALA A 132 9.48 -10.46 7.49
N CYS A 133 9.84 -10.60 8.76
CA CYS A 133 10.00 -11.89 9.41
C CYS A 133 9.40 -11.87 10.82
N VAL A 134 8.97 -13.03 11.27
CA VAL A 134 8.62 -13.32 12.67
C VAL A 134 9.15 -14.68 13.05
N ASN A 135 9.85 -14.74 14.17
CA ASN A 135 10.41 -15.99 14.73
C ASN A 135 9.69 -16.31 16.04
N LEU A 136 8.90 -17.37 16.04
CA LEU A 136 8.10 -17.76 17.19
C LEU A 136 8.91 -18.44 18.29
N THR A 137 10.19 -18.77 18.04
CA THR A 137 11.07 -19.35 19.08
C THR A 137 11.59 -18.27 20.04
N ASN A 138 11.98 -17.12 19.52
CA ASN A 138 12.62 -16.04 20.30
C ASN A 138 11.79 -14.75 20.35
N GLY A 139 10.64 -14.71 19.67
CA GLY A 139 9.77 -13.55 19.59
C GLY A 139 10.31 -12.40 18.71
N ALA A 140 11.43 -12.60 18.00
CA ALA A 140 11.99 -11.57 17.14
C ALA A 140 11.08 -11.31 15.94
N SER A 141 10.87 -10.05 15.62
CA SER A 141 10.15 -9.62 14.41
C SER A 141 10.81 -8.41 13.79
N GLY A 142 10.70 -8.28 12.48
CA GLY A 142 11.25 -7.16 11.75
C GLY A 142 10.54 -6.94 10.43
N ILE A 143 10.58 -5.69 9.93
CA ILE A 143 10.05 -5.30 8.62
C ILE A 143 11.02 -4.32 7.99
N ASN A 144 11.41 -4.60 6.75
CA ASN A 144 12.20 -3.71 5.91
C ASN A 144 11.41 -3.33 4.67
N GLN A 145 11.51 -2.07 4.28
CA GLN A 145 10.92 -1.53 3.06
C GLN A 145 12.01 -1.22 2.04
N GLY A 146 11.78 -1.57 0.79
CA GLY A 146 12.62 -1.14 -0.31
C GLY A 146 12.40 0.33 -0.68
N THR A 147 13.30 0.87 -1.45
CA THR A 147 13.24 2.22 -2.01
C THR A 147 13.18 2.14 -3.53
N LYS A 148 12.99 3.27 -4.22
CA LYS A 148 13.04 3.28 -5.70
C LYS A 148 14.36 2.78 -6.28
N SER A 149 15.44 2.94 -5.54
CA SER A 149 16.80 2.60 -5.98
C SER A 149 17.27 1.23 -5.52
N GLU A 150 16.66 0.68 -4.46
CA GLU A 150 17.14 -0.54 -3.81
C GLU A 150 15.98 -1.33 -3.21
N ALA A 151 15.96 -2.63 -3.50
CA ALA A 151 15.00 -3.55 -2.90
C ALA A 151 15.24 -3.72 -1.39
N ALA A 152 14.19 -4.08 -0.65
CA ALA A 152 14.29 -4.36 0.77
C ALA A 152 15.27 -5.51 1.05
N ALA A 153 16.18 -5.31 2.00
CA ALA A 153 16.98 -6.39 2.55
C ALA A 153 16.15 -7.22 3.54
N SER A 154 16.46 -8.50 3.67
CA SER A 154 15.81 -9.36 4.67
C SER A 154 16.10 -8.84 6.08
N PRO A 155 15.08 -8.66 6.94
CA PRO A 155 15.27 -8.32 8.33
C PRO A 155 15.89 -9.50 9.11
N ASN A 156 16.58 -9.18 10.19
CA ASN A 156 17.19 -10.20 11.04
C ASN A 156 16.20 -10.63 12.16
N CYS A 157 15.71 -11.86 12.09
CA CYS A 157 14.85 -12.49 13.11
C CYS A 157 15.47 -13.77 13.68
N GLY A 158 16.73 -14.05 13.38
CA GLY A 158 17.46 -15.24 13.85
C GLY A 158 18.20 -15.02 15.13
#